data_6898395ff4e0ee2b93060d32d9d25247
#
_entry.id   6898395ff4e0ee2b93060d32d9d25247
#
_cell.length_a   1.000
_cell.length_b   1.000
_cell.length_c   1.000
_cell.angle_alpha   90.00
_cell.angle_beta   90.00
_cell.angle_gamma   90.00
#
_symmetry.space_group_name_H-M   'P 1'
#
loop_
_entity.id
_entity.type
_entity.pdbx_description
1 polymer ?
#
loop_
_entity_poly.entity_id
_entity_poly.type
_entity_poly.pdbx_seq_one_letter_code
_entity_poly.pdbx_strand_id
1 'polypeptide(L)'
;LMRSMGTSVNDVTLLPKQCKHGYIVKIANARISEEDDYYLRFEGLNNQDGTGSWTECAKPGIPKTLTNMPLVIQRTAITNPGTVNEVATFTIKQFTYADRAVGDEETNPLPSFHGKRINKVLFFRNRLAFLAGENVILSQAGTLGEPDFFAQTALTVSANDPVDIACSSTFPS
;
A
#
# COMPACT_ATOMS: atom_id res chain seq x y z
N LEU A 1 20.01 25.78 19.59
CA LEU A 1 21.02 24.79 19.14
C LEU A 1 20.30 23.66 18.44
N MET A 2 20.39 23.57 17.11
CA MET A 2 19.92 22.39 16.36
C MET A 2 20.86 21.22 16.66
N ARG A 3 20.34 20.14 17.19
CA ARG A 3 21.08 18.90 17.41
C ARG A 3 20.74 17.96 16.26
N SER A 4 21.74 17.43 15.56
CA SER A 4 21.54 16.36 14.59
C SER A 4 21.08 15.10 15.34
N MET A 5 19.97 14.53 14.93
CA MET A 5 19.38 13.35 15.57
C MET A 5 19.87 12.03 14.95
N GLY A 6 20.59 12.10 13.83
CA GLY A 6 20.93 10.90 13.07
C GLY A 6 19.72 10.29 12.34
N THR A 7 19.95 9.23 11.58
CA THR A 7 18.94 8.59 10.73
C THR A 7 18.24 7.39 11.38
N SER A 8 18.67 7.00 12.58
CA SER A 8 18.11 5.85 13.31
C SER A 8 18.10 6.13 14.81
N VAL A 9 17.04 5.67 15.47
CA VAL A 9 16.89 5.62 16.94
C VAL A 9 16.30 4.27 17.32
N ASN A 10 16.51 3.85 18.57
CA ASN A 10 16.03 2.56 19.05
C ASN A 10 14.74 2.66 19.90
N ASP A 11 14.21 3.86 20.10
CA ASP A 11 13.00 4.09 20.87
C ASP A 11 12.31 5.38 20.41
N VAL A 12 11.00 5.31 20.22
CA VAL A 12 10.17 6.46 19.83
C VAL A 12 10.16 7.58 20.88
N THR A 13 10.38 7.24 22.14
CA THR A 13 10.42 8.23 23.23
C THR A 13 11.61 9.19 23.11
N LEU A 14 12.63 8.82 22.34
CA LEU A 14 13.80 9.65 22.05
C LEU A 14 13.52 10.70 20.97
N LEU A 15 12.39 10.61 20.28
CA LEU A 15 12.03 11.50 19.21
C LEU A 15 11.66 12.89 19.73
N PRO A 16 12.20 13.98 19.14
CA PRO A 16 11.89 15.32 19.54
C PRO A 16 10.46 15.71 19.14
N LYS A 17 9.83 16.58 19.91
CA LYS A 17 8.52 17.18 19.60
C LYS A 17 8.61 18.29 18.52
N GLN A 18 9.80 18.70 18.17
CA GLN A 18 10.08 19.70 17.15
C GLN A 18 11.16 19.20 16.21
N CYS A 19 10.86 19.21 14.92
CA CYS A 19 11.79 18.74 13.91
C CYS A 19 11.55 19.46 12.57
N LYS A 20 12.39 19.18 11.60
CA LYS A 20 12.18 19.59 10.21
C LYS A 20 11.02 18.79 9.61
N HIS A 21 10.07 19.47 8.97
CA HIS A 21 8.99 18.81 8.24
C HIS A 21 9.55 17.85 7.18
N GLY A 22 8.98 16.66 7.09
CA GLY A 22 9.40 15.62 6.16
C GLY A 22 10.67 14.86 6.57
N TYR A 23 11.25 15.14 7.76
CA TYR A 23 12.41 14.40 8.24
C TYR A 23 12.00 12.94 8.55
N ILE A 24 12.79 11.99 8.05
CA ILE A 24 12.50 10.56 8.22
C ILE A 24 13.59 9.93 9.11
N VAL A 25 13.15 9.09 10.04
CA VAL A 25 14.01 8.33 10.94
C VAL A 25 13.59 6.86 10.96
N LYS A 26 14.57 5.98 11.04
CA LYS A 26 14.36 4.54 11.27
C LYS A 26 14.21 4.29 12.78
N ILE A 27 13.20 3.57 13.18
CA ILE A 27 13.07 3.04 14.53
C ILE A 27 13.57 1.60 14.49
N ALA A 28 14.75 1.38 15.06
CA ALA A 28 15.43 0.09 15.09
C ALA A 28 15.07 -0.62 16.41
N ASN A 29 13.94 -1.33 16.44
CA ASN A 29 13.45 -1.99 17.65
C ASN A 29 14.24 -3.24 18.01
N ALA A 30 14.69 -4.02 17.04
CA ALA A 30 15.44 -5.24 17.27
C ALA A 30 16.96 -4.99 17.21
N ARG A 31 17.67 -5.66 18.14
CA ARG A 31 19.15 -5.60 18.14
C ARG A 31 19.79 -6.58 17.15
N ILE A 32 19.05 -7.56 16.66
CA ILE A 32 19.58 -8.73 15.94
C ILE A 32 18.89 -8.93 14.57
N SER A 33 17.62 -8.55 14.42
CA SER A 33 16.89 -8.63 13.15
C SER A 33 16.28 -7.26 12.79
N GLU A 34 16.09 -7.01 11.50
CA GLU A 34 15.44 -5.79 11.00
C GLU A 34 13.92 -5.97 10.87
N GLU A 35 13.37 -7.12 11.23
CA GLU A 35 11.97 -7.50 11.03
C GLU A 35 10.97 -6.59 11.77
N ASP A 36 11.38 -6.04 12.92
CA ASP A 36 10.56 -5.12 13.71
C ASP A 36 10.89 -3.64 13.48
N ASP A 37 11.72 -3.34 12.49
CA ASP A 37 12.12 -1.99 12.18
C ASP A 37 11.04 -1.28 11.36
N TYR A 38 10.82 -0.01 11.62
CA TYR A 38 9.88 0.80 10.86
C TYR A 38 10.37 2.24 10.72
N TYR A 39 9.69 3.00 9.90
CA TYR A 39 10.09 4.36 9.55
C TYR A 39 9.03 5.35 9.97
N LEU A 40 9.47 6.45 10.58
CA LEU A 40 8.62 7.57 10.95
C LEU A 40 9.04 8.82 10.20
N ARG A 41 8.06 9.56 9.70
CA ARG A 41 8.23 10.88 9.10
C ARG A 41 7.63 11.94 10.02
N PHE A 42 8.35 13.03 10.19
CA PHE A 42 7.86 14.16 10.96
C PHE A 42 6.90 15.01 10.14
N GLU A 43 5.68 15.16 10.61
CA GLU A 43 4.66 16.02 10.05
C GLU A 43 4.57 17.29 10.88
N GLY A 44 5.23 18.34 10.40
CA GLY A 44 5.17 19.65 11.05
C GLY A 44 3.81 20.31 10.85
N LEU A 45 3.38 21.10 11.82
CA LEU A 45 2.12 21.83 11.76
C LEU A 45 2.11 22.73 10.52
N ASN A 46 1.04 22.67 9.72
CA ASN A 46 0.92 23.38 8.43
C ASN A 46 2.08 23.09 7.44
N ASN A 47 2.66 21.89 7.50
CA ASN A 47 3.81 21.46 6.69
C ASN A 47 5.07 22.34 6.90
N GLN A 48 5.21 22.94 8.07
CA GLN A 48 6.35 23.78 8.42
C GLN A 48 7.26 23.10 9.43
N ASP A 49 8.52 23.52 9.46
CA ASP A 49 9.48 23.09 10.46
C ASP A 49 9.06 23.60 11.85
N GLY A 50 9.30 22.80 12.88
CA GLY A 50 8.98 23.17 14.26
C GLY A 50 8.13 22.11 14.97
N THR A 51 7.02 22.49 15.56
CA THR A 51 6.14 21.58 16.30
C THR A 51 5.33 20.72 15.33
N GLY A 52 5.16 19.44 15.67
CA GLY A 52 4.43 18.48 14.83
C GLY A 52 4.31 17.13 15.49
N SER A 53 4.02 16.12 14.68
CA SER A 53 3.87 14.72 15.10
C SER A 53 4.69 13.79 14.19
N TRP A 54 5.02 12.63 14.72
CA TRP A 54 5.65 11.56 13.95
C TRP A 54 4.58 10.62 13.43
N THR A 55 4.62 10.32 12.14
CA THR A 55 3.68 9.44 11.46
C THR A 55 4.46 8.35 10.74
N GLU A 56 3.95 7.12 10.78
CA GLU A 56 4.55 6.01 10.07
C GLU A 56 4.63 6.27 8.57
N CYS A 57 5.74 5.87 7.94
CA CYS A 57 5.96 6.06 6.52
C CYS A 57 6.75 4.89 5.91
N ALA A 58 6.73 4.81 4.58
CA ALA A 58 7.54 3.84 3.88
C ALA A 58 9.03 4.22 3.90
N LYS A 59 9.89 3.21 3.94
CA LYS A 59 11.36 3.34 3.83
C LYS A 59 11.74 4.23 2.64
N PRO A 60 12.63 5.19 2.82
CA PRO A 60 13.13 6.00 1.71
C PRO A 60 13.83 5.17 0.63
N GLY A 61 13.55 5.49 -0.64
CA GLY A 61 14.25 4.90 -1.78
C GLY A 61 13.68 3.56 -2.29
N ILE A 62 12.66 2.99 -1.65
CA ILE A 62 11.99 1.79 -2.17
C ILE A 62 10.85 2.14 -3.13
N PRO A 63 10.47 1.23 -4.05
CA PRO A 63 9.29 1.39 -4.89
C PRO A 63 8.03 1.51 -4.04
N LYS A 64 7.24 2.55 -4.26
CA LYS A 64 5.97 2.78 -3.55
C LYS A 64 4.77 2.49 -4.43
N THR A 65 4.85 2.86 -5.70
CA THR A 65 3.76 2.75 -6.67
C THR A 65 3.81 1.42 -7.39
N LEU A 66 2.66 0.76 -7.52
CA LEU A 66 2.52 -0.43 -8.35
C LEU A 66 2.51 -0.05 -9.83
N THR A 67 3.38 -0.66 -10.62
CA THR A 67 3.49 -0.46 -12.07
C THR A 67 2.89 -1.63 -12.85
N ASN A 68 2.52 -1.40 -14.12
CA ASN A 68 1.96 -2.41 -15.01
C ASN A 68 0.69 -3.10 -14.46
N MET A 69 -0.13 -2.31 -13.77
CA MET A 69 -1.37 -2.77 -13.14
C MET A 69 -2.48 -2.95 -14.19
N PRO A 70 -3.48 -3.79 -13.91
CA PRO A 70 -4.63 -3.99 -14.77
C PRO A 70 -5.35 -2.70 -15.12
N LEU A 71 -5.81 -2.62 -16.37
CA LEU A 71 -6.65 -1.54 -16.86
C LEU A 71 -8.11 -1.80 -16.48
N VAL A 72 -8.89 -0.74 -16.40
CA VAL A 72 -10.34 -0.82 -16.19
C VAL A 72 -11.08 -0.35 -17.44
N ILE A 73 -12.16 -1.06 -17.77
CA ILE A 73 -13.13 -0.64 -18.79
C ILE A 73 -14.29 0.04 -18.04
N GLN A 74 -14.46 1.31 -18.28
CA GLN A 74 -15.53 2.10 -17.67
C GLN A 74 -16.53 2.55 -18.73
N ARG A 75 -17.84 2.32 -18.45
CA ARG A 75 -18.90 2.94 -19.28
C ARG A 75 -18.95 4.43 -18.95
N THR A 76 -18.73 5.27 -19.96
CA THR A 76 -18.65 6.72 -19.81
C THR A 76 -19.92 7.43 -20.26
N ALA A 77 -20.68 6.84 -21.20
CA ALA A 77 -21.94 7.40 -21.66
C ALA A 77 -22.92 6.31 -22.12
N ILE A 78 -24.20 6.65 -22.12
CA ILE A 78 -25.27 5.92 -22.81
C ILE A 78 -26.03 6.93 -23.66
N THR A 79 -26.18 6.65 -24.94
CA THR A 79 -27.01 7.42 -25.86
C THR A 79 -28.30 6.67 -26.15
N ASN A 80 -29.45 7.35 -26.20
CA ASN A 80 -30.77 6.77 -26.42
C ASN A 80 -31.11 5.62 -25.45
N PRO A 81 -31.02 5.82 -24.09
CA PRO A 81 -31.21 4.75 -23.13
C PRO A 81 -32.62 4.16 -23.23
N GLY A 82 -32.71 2.82 -23.14
CA GLY A 82 -33.98 2.08 -23.18
C GLY A 82 -34.64 1.99 -24.56
N THR A 83 -33.97 2.37 -25.62
CA THR A 83 -34.47 2.26 -27.02
C THR A 83 -33.73 1.18 -27.81
N VAL A 84 -34.25 0.77 -28.95
CA VAL A 84 -33.58 -0.16 -29.88
C VAL A 84 -32.26 0.41 -30.46
N ASN A 85 -32.05 1.72 -30.32
CA ASN A 85 -30.86 2.44 -30.77
C ASN A 85 -29.97 2.84 -29.59
N GLU A 86 -30.06 2.15 -28.47
CA GLU A 86 -29.17 2.40 -27.32
C GLU A 86 -27.73 2.11 -27.69
N VAL A 87 -26.84 3.06 -27.42
CA VAL A 87 -25.40 2.92 -27.61
C VAL A 87 -24.68 3.23 -26.30
N ALA A 88 -23.93 2.27 -25.79
CA ALA A 88 -23.07 2.47 -24.64
C ALA A 88 -21.63 2.75 -25.08
N THR A 89 -21.06 3.83 -24.58
CA THR A 89 -19.66 4.20 -24.83
C THR A 89 -18.81 3.73 -23.63
N PHE A 90 -17.73 3.03 -23.95
CA PHE A 90 -16.75 2.56 -22.95
C PHE A 90 -15.39 3.20 -23.20
N THR A 91 -14.69 3.50 -22.11
CA THR A 91 -13.32 3.97 -22.15
C THR A 91 -12.44 2.99 -21.37
N ILE A 92 -11.30 2.62 -21.97
CA ILE A 92 -10.26 1.85 -21.30
C ILE A 92 -9.30 2.85 -20.69
N LYS A 93 -9.07 2.75 -19.39
CA LYS A 93 -8.14 3.63 -18.69
C LYS A 93 -7.35 2.87 -17.63
N GLN A 94 -6.24 3.47 -17.19
CA GLN A 94 -5.53 2.99 -16.03
C GLN A 94 -6.40 3.20 -14.79
N PHE A 95 -6.48 2.18 -13.95
CA PHE A 95 -7.12 2.29 -12.66
C PHE A 95 -6.10 2.82 -11.64
N THR A 96 -6.54 3.66 -10.71
CA THR A 96 -5.68 4.15 -9.64
C THR A 96 -5.60 3.09 -8.55
N TYR A 97 -4.38 2.75 -8.16
CA TYR A 97 -4.09 1.85 -7.05
C TYR A 97 -3.36 2.64 -5.97
N ALA A 98 -3.61 2.31 -4.71
CA ALA A 98 -2.95 2.98 -3.60
C ALA A 98 -1.45 2.67 -3.58
N ASP A 99 -0.67 3.66 -3.19
CA ASP A 99 0.77 3.53 -3.02
C ASP A 99 1.12 2.92 -1.65
N ARG A 100 2.28 2.27 -1.56
CA ARG A 100 2.85 1.83 -0.29
C ARG A 100 3.11 3.05 0.60
N ALA A 101 2.34 3.17 1.67
CA ALA A 101 2.41 4.29 2.59
C ALA A 101 3.39 4.04 3.76
N VAL A 102 3.60 2.78 4.15
CA VAL A 102 4.36 2.38 5.34
C VAL A 102 5.24 1.17 5.08
N GLY A 103 6.19 0.92 5.98
CA GLY A 103 7.02 -0.27 5.98
C GLY A 103 8.11 -0.29 4.92
N ASP A 104 8.66 -1.45 4.68
CA ASP A 104 9.71 -1.72 3.69
C ASP A 104 9.44 -3.00 2.89
N GLU A 105 10.48 -3.59 2.31
CA GLU A 105 10.33 -4.79 1.48
C GLU A 105 10.08 -6.06 2.29
N GLU A 106 10.33 -6.06 3.59
CA GLU A 106 10.09 -7.18 4.50
C GLU A 106 8.76 -7.04 5.23
N THR A 107 8.48 -5.87 5.79
CA THR A 107 7.29 -5.63 6.60
C THR A 107 6.04 -5.31 5.77
N ASN A 108 6.22 -4.81 4.55
CA ASN A 108 5.12 -4.49 3.63
C ASN A 108 5.55 -4.72 2.17
N PRO A 109 5.81 -5.97 1.76
CA PRO A 109 6.36 -6.31 0.45
C PRO A 109 5.43 -5.91 -0.69
N LEU A 110 5.97 -5.89 -1.91
CA LEU A 110 5.15 -5.81 -3.12
C LEU A 110 4.24 -7.04 -3.20
N PRO A 111 2.95 -6.87 -3.59
CA PRO A 111 2.03 -8.00 -3.73
C PRO A 111 2.58 -9.04 -4.70
N SER A 112 2.34 -10.33 -4.42
CA SER A 112 2.93 -11.44 -5.17
C SER A 112 2.50 -11.50 -6.64
N PHE A 113 1.44 -10.79 -7.05
CA PHE A 113 1.06 -10.66 -8.45
C PHE A 113 1.92 -9.64 -9.23
N HIS A 114 2.66 -8.78 -8.54
CA HIS A 114 3.48 -7.75 -9.20
C HIS A 114 4.52 -8.41 -10.13
N GLY A 115 4.52 -8.03 -11.39
CA GLY A 115 5.38 -8.63 -12.41
C GLY A 115 4.96 -10.03 -12.88
N LYS A 116 3.83 -10.58 -12.42
CA LYS A 116 3.30 -11.87 -12.84
C LYS A 116 2.00 -11.72 -13.64
N ARG A 117 1.65 -12.78 -14.37
CA ARG A 117 0.38 -12.84 -15.08
C ARG A 117 -0.77 -13.02 -14.07
N ILE A 118 -1.77 -12.15 -14.17
CA ILE A 118 -3.04 -12.30 -13.45
C ILE A 118 -3.92 -13.26 -14.24
N ASN A 119 -4.29 -14.38 -13.63
CA ASN A 119 -5.10 -15.43 -14.26
C ASN A 119 -6.60 -15.15 -14.13
N LYS A 120 -7.01 -14.60 -13.00
CA LYS A 120 -8.41 -14.26 -12.70
C LYS A 120 -8.50 -12.98 -11.88
N VAL A 121 -9.62 -12.26 -12.09
CA VAL A 121 -10.02 -11.09 -11.30
C VAL A 121 -11.41 -11.39 -10.76
N LEU A 122 -11.64 -11.13 -9.49
CA LEU A 122 -12.94 -11.31 -8.84
C LEU A 122 -13.13 -10.30 -7.71
N PHE A 123 -14.36 -10.15 -7.26
CA PHE A 123 -14.71 -9.36 -6.08
C PHE A 123 -15.27 -10.28 -5.01
N PHE A 124 -14.74 -10.14 -3.81
CA PHE A 124 -15.17 -10.94 -2.66
C PHE A 124 -15.14 -10.08 -1.38
N ARG A 125 -16.27 -10.03 -0.70
CA ARG A 125 -16.43 -9.31 0.58
C ARG A 125 -15.88 -7.88 0.52
N ASN A 126 -16.27 -7.13 -0.51
CA ASN A 126 -15.85 -5.74 -0.71
C ASN A 126 -14.32 -5.57 -0.91
N ARG A 127 -13.68 -6.58 -1.50
CA ARG A 127 -12.25 -6.59 -1.86
C ARG A 127 -12.10 -6.93 -3.33
N LEU A 128 -11.17 -6.26 -4.00
CA LEU A 128 -10.69 -6.69 -5.31
C LEU A 128 -9.72 -7.84 -5.10
N ALA A 129 -9.91 -8.93 -5.84
CA ALA A 129 -9.08 -10.12 -5.71
C ALA A 129 -8.44 -10.50 -7.04
N PHE A 130 -7.18 -10.91 -6.97
CA PHE A 130 -6.41 -11.45 -8.08
C PHE A 130 -5.97 -12.87 -7.78
N LEU A 131 -6.00 -13.72 -8.80
CA LEU A 131 -5.33 -15.01 -8.80
C LEU A 131 -4.12 -14.91 -9.72
N ALA A 132 -2.93 -15.11 -9.18
CA ALA A 132 -1.68 -15.00 -9.92
C ALA A 132 -0.69 -16.08 -9.47
N GLY A 133 -0.27 -16.94 -10.41
CA GLY A 133 0.48 -18.14 -10.05
C GLY A 133 -0.33 -19.01 -9.10
N GLU A 134 0.24 -19.36 -7.97
CA GLU A 134 -0.40 -20.14 -6.90
C GLU A 134 -0.99 -19.27 -5.78
N ASN A 135 -0.97 -17.94 -5.95
CA ASN A 135 -1.40 -17.01 -4.91
C ASN A 135 -2.84 -16.52 -5.14
N VAL A 136 -3.53 -16.35 -4.02
CA VAL A 136 -4.77 -15.58 -3.90
C VAL A 136 -4.46 -14.28 -3.20
N ILE A 137 -4.64 -13.17 -3.90
CA ILE A 137 -4.32 -11.84 -3.40
C ILE A 137 -5.59 -11.01 -3.34
N LEU A 138 -5.89 -10.45 -2.17
CA LEU A 138 -7.07 -9.61 -1.91
C LEU A 138 -6.63 -8.22 -1.51
N SER A 139 -7.23 -7.19 -2.09
CA SER A 139 -7.03 -5.83 -1.64
C SER A 139 -7.54 -5.62 -0.22
N GLN A 140 -7.19 -4.50 0.38
CA GLN A 140 -7.83 -4.00 1.59
C GLN A 140 -9.36 -3.95 1.42
N ALA A 141 -10.10 -4.19 2.50
CA ALA A 141 -11.55 -4.13 2.46
C ALA A 141 -12.06 -2.69 2.32
N GLY A 142 -13.03 -2.48 1.44
CA GLY A 142 -13.68 -1.17 1.26
C GLY A 142 -12.96 -0.21 0.31
N THR A 143 -11.86 -0.60 -0.29
CA THR A 143 -11.03 0.26 -1.15
C THR A 143 -11.27 0.05 -2.65
N LEU A 144 -12.50 -0.30 -3.05
CA LEU A 144 -12.80 -0.61 -4.48
C LEU A 144 -12.64 0.59 -5.43
N GLY A 145 -12.69 1.82 -4.92
CA GLY A 145 -12.46 3.03 -5.70
C GLY A 145 -10.99 3.30 -5.99
N GLU A 146 -10.12 2.88 -5.09
CA GLU A 146 -8.67 2.93 -5.17
C GLU A 146 -8.12 1.70 -4.43
N PRO A 147 -8.06 0.53 -5.10
CA PRO A 147 -7.67 -0.71 -4.45
C PRO A 147 -6.28 -0.62 -3.84
N ASP A 148 -6.20 -0.94 -2.56
CA ASP A 148 -4.97 -0.96 -1.79
C ASP A 148 -4.53 -2.40 -1.54
N PHE A 149 -3.31 -2.73 -1.96
CA PHE A 149 -2.68 -4.02 -1.76
C PHE A 149 -1.51 -3.96 -0.78
N PHE A 150 -1.38 -2.86 -0.05
CA PHE A 150 -0.37 -2.69 0.99
C PHE A 150 -0.99 -2.63 2.38
N ALA A 151 -0.24 -3.08 3.37
CA ALA A 151 -0.65 -2.94 4.77
C ALA A 151 -0.65 -1.45 5.17
N GLN A 152 -1.55 -1.09 6.10
CA GLN A 152 -1.69 0.28 6.59
C GLN A 152 -0.70 0.62 7.70
N THR A 153 -0.15 -0.39 8.36
CA THR A 153 0.89 -0.29 9.39
C THR A 153 1.92 -1.39 9.17
N ALA A 154 3.19 -1.14 9.51
CA ALA A 154 4.27 -2.11 9.30
C ALA A 154 4.28 -3.21 10.38
N LEU A 155 3.86 -2.89 11.60
CA LEU A 155 4.04 -3.79 12.75
C LEU A 155 2.76 -4.46 13.27
N THR A 156 1.59 -3.98 12.85
CA THR A 156 0.32 -4.53 13.35
C THR A 156 -0.54 -5.02 12.19
N VAL A 157 -1.15 -6.18 12.36
CA VAL A 157 -2.05 -6.75 11.36
C VAL A 157 -3.49 -6.38 11.70
N SER A 158 -4.19 -5.79 10.73
CA SER A 158 -5.61 -5.47 10.83
C SER A 158 -6.44 -6.47 10.04
N ALA A 159 -7.68 -6.71 10.50
CA ALA A 159 -8.65 -7.51 9.74
C ALA A 159 -8.99 -6.92 8.35
N ASN A 160 -8.72 -5.64 8.16
CA ASN A 160 -8.94 -4.95 6.89
C ASN A 160 -7.73 -5.00 5.95
N ASP A 161 -6.56 -5.41 6.42
CA ASP A 161 -5.34 -5.44 5.62
C ASP A 161 -5.49 -6.36 4.39
N PRO A 162 -4.71 -6.12 3.35
CA PRO A 162 -4.63 -7.00 2.20
C PRO A 162 -4.25 -8.43 2.61
N VAL A 163 -4.64 -9.37 1.80
CA VAL A 163 -4.31 -10.79 2.00
C VAL A 163 -3.51 -11.26 0.79
N ASP A 164 -2.39 -11.90 1.02
CA ASP A 164 -1.58 -12.52 -0.03
C ASP A 164 -1.14 -13.91 0.46
N ILE A 165 -1.81 -14.94 -0.04
CA ILE A 165 -1.65 -16.32 0.43
C ILE A 165 -1.32 -17.24 -0.73
N ALA A 166 -0.25 -18.00 -0.60
CA ALA A 166 0.06 -19.10 -1.49
C ALA A 166 -0.88 -20.30 -1.19
N CYS A 167 -1.59 -20.74 -2.23
CA CYS A 167 -2.46 -21.92 -2.18
C CYS A 167 -1.75 -23.10 -2.85
N SER A 168 -0.55 -23.48 -2.39
CA SER A 168 0.10 -24.68 -2.88
C SER A 168 -0.60 -25.91 -2.34
N SER A 169 -1.17 -26.73 -3.23
CA SER A 169 -1.60 -28.06 -2.82
C SER A 169 -0.37 -28.97 -2.76
N THR A 170 -0.12 -29.60 -1.63
CA THR A 170 0.85 -30.68 -1.48
C THR A 170 0.39 -31.98 -2.12
N PHE A 171 -0.78 -31.98 -2.73
CA PHE A 171 -1.29 -33.13 -3.47
C PHE A 171 -1.10 -32.89 -4.96
N PRO A 172 -0.21 -33.65 -5.64
CA PRO A 172 -0.16 -33.64 -7.09
C PRO A 172 -1.50 -34.15 -7.62
N SER A 173 -2.16 -33.33 -8.41
CA SER A 173 -3.34 -33.73 -9.20
C SER A 173 -2.93 -34.68 -10.31
#